data_c82fe917dccc7923a09684679e4f8a29
#
_entry.id   c82fe917dccc7923a09684679e4f8a29
#
_cell.length_a   1.000
_cell.length_b   1.000
_cell.length_c   1.000
_cell.angle_alpha   90.00
_cell.angle_beta   90.00
_cell.angle_gamma   90.00
#
_symmetry.space_group_name_H-M   'P 1'
#
loop_
_entity.id
_entity.type
_entity.pdbx_description
1 polymer ?
#
loop_
_entity_poly.entity_id
_entity_poly.type
_entity_poly.pdbx_seq_one_letter_code
_entity_poly.pdbx_strand_id
1 'polypeptide(L)'
;MTSMKHHERGFQLAELVVALWLLVMIALITGPPLLRLASGVRVWLAAEEVLAAMVRARSAAVRLGTNVAVKLQLLPGGRATWRIYRDGDGDGVLTKDIEKGVDPPLGPAELLEPIGRGVQFGFPPGPPPRDPGSPDHRLDRTEDPIRFNSSDLASFGPLGTATPGSVYVTDGQSQLAAVRVFGVTGKMRVITYDSRREVWR
;
A
#
# COMPACT_ATOMS: atom_id res chain seq x y z
N MET A 1 33.39 -63.92 -19.70
CA MET A 1 32.10 -63.17 -19.55
C MET A 1 31.91 -62.89 -18.06
N THR A 2 32.31 -61.69 -17.62
CA THR A 2 32.28 -61.28 -16.22
C THR A 2 31.00 -60.48 -15.99
N SER A 3 30.03 -61.05 -15.30
CA SER A 3 28.77 -60.40 -14.95
C SER A 3 29.03 -59.34 -13.88
N MET A 4 28.90 -58.07 -14.21
CA MET A 4 28.86 -56.97 -13.23
C MET A 4 27.51 -56.99 -12.52
N LYS A 5 27.51 -57.46 -11.25
CA LYS A 5 26.38 -57.29 -10.38
C LYS A 5 26.20 -55.80 -10.00
N HIS A 6 25.22 -55.12 -10.57
CA HIS A 6 24.75 -53.88 -10.06
C HIS A 6 24.16 -54.07 -8.65
N HIS A 7 24.87 -53.58 -7.64
CA HIS A 7 24.32 -53.43 -6.28
C HIS A 7 23.33 -52.27 -6.32
N GLU A 8 22.06 -52.58 -6.45
CA GLU A 8 20.99 -51.62 -6.14
C GLU A 8 20.98 -51.45 -4.60
N ARG A 9 21.59 -50.35 -4.15
CA ARG A 9 21.52 -49.97 -2.74
C ARG A 9 20.14 -49.40 -2.52
N GLY A 10 19.22 -50.17 -1.92
CA GLY A 10 17.95 -49.65 -1.44
C GLY A 10 18.18 -48.51 -0.43
N PHE A 11 17.43 -47.47 -0.53
CA PHE A 11 17.45 -46.33 0.39
C PHE A 11 17.19 -46.85 1.82
N GLN A 12 18.14 -46.67 2.73
CA GLN A 12 17.98 -47.08 4.11
C GLN A 12 17.04 -46.11 4.85
N LEU A 13 16.19 -46.62 5.73
CA LEU A 13 15.23 -45.84 6.51
C LEU A 13 15.94 -44.67 7.26
N ALA A 14 17.16 -44.93 7.75
CA ALA A 14 17.99 -43.91 8.39
C ALA A 14 18.34 -42.72 7.44
N GLU A 15 18.61 -42.98 6.18
CA GLU A 15 18.98 -42.02 5.17
C GLU A 15 17.76 -41.12 4.85
N LEU A 16 16.57 -41.69 4.81
CA LEU A 16 15.30 -41.00 4.61
C LEU A 16 15.00 -40.09 5.79
N VAL A 17 15.23 -40.53 7.02
CA VAL A 17 15.05 -39.72 8.24
C VAL A 17 16.03 -38.54 8.26
N VAL A 18 17.29 -38.77 7.91
CA VAL A 18 18.30 -37.69 7.83
C VAL A 18 17.91 -36.67 6.75
N ALA A 19 17.48 -37.12 5.56
CA ALA A 19 17.04 -36.23 4.49
C ALA A 19 15.82 -35.39 4.93
N LEU A 20 14.86 -35.99 5.61
CA LEU A 20 13.69 -35.29 6.13
C LEU A 20 14.06 -34.25 7.18
N TRP A 21 14.99 -34.56 8.07
CA TRP A 21 15.53 -33.64 9.07
C TRP A 21 16.21 -32.41 8.42
N LEU A 22 17.03 -32.66 7.40
CA LEU A 22 17.68 -31.58 6.64
C LEU A 22 16.65 -30.68 5.95
N LEU A 23 15.62 -31.27 5.34
CA LEU A 23 14.53 -30.49 4.71
C LEU A 23 13.79 -29.63 5.72
N VAL A 24 13.48 -30.16 6.91
CA VAL A 24 12.83 -29.39 7.99
C VAL A 24 13.73 -28.23 8.45
N MET A 25 15.03 -28.48 8.64
CA MET A 25 15.99 -27.44 9.01
C MET A 25 16.07 -26.33 7.96
N ILE A 26 16.14 -26.69 6.68
CA ILE A 26 16.14 -25.71 5.57
C ILE A 26 14.82 -24.92 5.57
N ALA A 27 13.67 -25.58 5.73
CA ALA A 27 12.37 -24.92 5.75
C ALA A 27 12.22 -23.93 6.92
N LEU A 28 12.75 -24.27 8.11
CA LEU A 28 12.74 -23.39 9.29
C LEU A 28 13.60 -22.13 9.09
N ILE A 29 14.73 -22.25 8.39
CA ILE A 29 15.63 -21.12 8.15
C ILE A 29 15.11 -20.23 7.01
N THR A 30 14.57 -20.80 5.94
CA THR A 30 14.15 -20.07 4.74
C THR A 30 12.71 -19.56 4.80
N GLY A 31 11.83 -20.21 5.57
CA GLY A 31 10.41 -19.86 5.65
C GLY A 31 10.12 -18.43 6.10
N PRO A 32 10.62 -17.98 7.27
CA PRO A 32 10.33 -16.63 7.79
C PRO A 32 10.73 -15.49 6.86
N PRO A 33 11.91 -15.48 6.21
CA PRO A 33 12.26 -14.40 5.27
C PRO A 33 11.39 -14.38 4.02
N LEU A 34 10.94 -15.54 3.52
CA LEU A 34 10.04 -15.61 2.36
C LEU A 34 8.66 -15.00 2.67
N LEU A 35 8.12 -15.26 3.85
CA LEU A 35 6.84 -14.69 4.29
C LEU A 35 6.92 -13.16 4.42
N ARG A 36 8.02 -12.62 4.94
CA ARG A 36 8.24 -11.17 5.02
C ARG A 36 8.37 -10.53 3.64
N LEU A 37 9.05 -11.18 2.71
CA LEU A 37 9.14 -10.69 1.34
C LEU A 37 7.77 -10.65 0.68
N ALA A 38 6.96 -11.70 0.85
CA ALA A 38 5.61 -11.75 0.30
C ALA A 38 4.69 -10.67 0.88
N SER A 39 4.82 -10.34 2.19
CA SER A 39 4.03 -9.25 2.79
C SER A 39 4.49 -7.88 2.28
N GLY A 40 5.78 -7.66 2.10
CA GLY A 40 6.32 -6.43 1.51
C GLY A 40 5.80 -6.16 0.09
N VAL A 41 5.77 -7.21 -0.74
CA VAL A 41 5.22 -7.12 -2.10
C VAL A 41 3.72 -6.79 -2.07
N ARG A 42 2.94 -7.39 -1.17
CA ARG A 42 1.50 -7.09 -1.04
C ARG A 42 1.26 -5.64 -0.63
N VAL A 43 2.00 -5.13 0.34
CA VAL A 43 1.89 -3.73 0.79
C VAL A 43 2.27 -2.77 -0.34
N TRP A 44 3.33 -3.07 -1.09
CA TRP A 44 3.72 -2.27 -2.24
C TRP A 44 2.66 -2.28 -3.35
N LEU A 45 2.12 -3.45 -3.72
CA LEU A 45 1.05 -3.56 -4.73
C LEU A 45 -0.21 -2.80 -4.32
N ALA A 46 -0.59 -2.88 -3.03
CA ALA A 46 -1.73 -2.14 -2.51
C ALA A 46 -1.51 -0.61 -2.57
N ALA A 47 -0.28 -0.15 -2.29
CA ALA A 47 0.06 1.27 -2.44
C ALA A 47 0.06 1.71 -3.91
N GLU A 48 0.52 0.86 -4.84
CA GLU A 48 0.45 1.13 -6.29
C GLU A 48 -1.00 1.21 -6.80
N GLU A 49 -1.92 0.45 -6.24
CA GLU A 49 -3.35 0.53 -6.60
C GLU A 49 -3.96 1.88 -6.17
N VAL A 50 -3.63 2.33 -4.96
CA VAL A 50 -4.03 3.68 -4.50
C VAL A 50 -3.41 4.76 -5.38
N LEU A 51 -2.12 4.62 -5.74
CA LEU A 51 -1.47 5.52 -6.68
C LEU A 51 -2.19 5.54 -8.04
N ALA A 52 -2.57 4.38 -8.56
CA ALA A 52 -3.29 4.27 -9.83
C ALA A 52 -4.66 4.99 -9.77
N ALA A 53 -5.39 4.89 -8.64
CA ALA A 53 -6.62 5.65 -8.42
C ALA A 53 -6.37 7.16 -8.47
N MET A 54 -5.30 7.64 -7.83
CA MET A 54 -4.91 9.06 -7.85
C MET A 54 -4.50 9.53 -9.26
N VAL A 55 -3.78 8.68 -10.02
CA VAL A 55 -3.43 8.96 -11.43
C VAL A 55 -4.68 9.04 -12.30
N ARG A 56 -5.66 8.13 -12.10
CA ARG A 56 -6.96 8.18 -12.79
C ARG A 56 -7.72 9.49 -12.49
N ALA A 57 -7.76 9.88 -11.21
CA ALA A 57 -8.39 11.14 -10.80
C ALA A 57 -7.72 12.38 -11.41
N ARG A 58 -6.39 12.45 -11.40
CA ARG A 58 -5.64 13.53 -12.04
C ARG A 58 -5.92 13.58 -13.56
N SER A 59 -5.91 12.44 -14.22
CA SER A 59 -6.21 12.36 -15.66
C SER A 59 -7.64 12.79 -15.96
N ALA A 60 -8.59 12.43 -15.07
CA ALA A 60 -9.97 12.88 -15.18
C ALA A 60 -10.11 14.40 -14.99
N ALA A 61 -9.39 15.01 -14.03
CA ALA A 61 -9.38 16.46 -13.81
C ALA A 61 -8.94 17.22 -15.06
N VAL A 62 -7.84 16.80 -15.68
CA VAL A 62 -7.34 17.42 -16.93
C VAL A 62 -8.33 17.23 -18.08
N ARG A 63 -8.90 16.04 -18.24
CA ARG A 63 -9.84 15.73 -19.33
C ARG A 63 -11.18 16.48 -19.19
N LEU A 64 -11.70 16.60 -17.95
CA LEU A 64 -12.98 17.22 -17.67
C LEU A 64 -12.89 18.76 -17.53
N GLY A 65 -11.66 19.29 -17.36
CA GLY A 65 -11.45 20.72 -17.13
C GLY A 65 -11.95 21.22 -15.76
N THR A 66 -12.16 20.30 -14.78
CA THR A 66 -12.65 20.62 -13.45
C THR A 66 -11.85 19.89 -12.38
N ASN A 67 -12.04 20.27 -11.11
CA ASN A 67 -11.38 19.57 -10.01
C ASN A 67 -11.95 18.14 -9.85
N VAL A 68 -11.07 17.20 -9.54
CA VAL A 68 -11.43 15.81 -9.24
C VAL A 68 -10.66 15.37 -7.99
N ALA A 69 -11.31 14.69 -7.08
CA ALA A 69 -10.68 14.21 -5.87
C ALA A 69 -10.91 12.71 -5.64
N VAL A 70 -9.93 12.08 -5.01
CA VAL A 70 -10.06 10.75 -4.42
C VAL A 70 -10.39 10.91 -2.95
N LYS A 71 -11.58 10.51 -2.53
CA LYS A 71 -11.97 10.40 -1.12
C LYS A 71 -11.50 9.05 -0.61
N LEU A 72 -10.56 9.09 0.33
CA LEU A 72 -10.03 7.91 1.02
C LEU A 72 -10.79 7.73 2.33
N GLN A 73 -11.10 6.50 2.71
CA GLN A 73 -11.86 6.24 3.93
C GLN A 73 -11.43 4.93 4.60
N LEU A 74 -11.43 4.94 5.93
CA LEU A 74 -11.36 3.76 6.76
C LEU A 74 -12.77 3.35 7.16
N LEU A 75 -13.19 2.15 6.78
CA LEU A 75 -14.45 1.55 7.18
C LEU A 75 -14.30 0.81 8.51
N PRO A 76 -15.39 0.58 9.25
CA PRO A 76 -15.37 -0.29 10.41
C PRO A 76 -14.76 -1.64 10.11
N GLY A 77 -13.89 -2.14 11.01
CA GLY A 77 -13.11 -3.36 10.77
C GLY A 77 -11.78 -3.15 10.03
N GLY A 78 -11.32 -1.88 9.86
CA GLY A 78 -10.00 -1.56 9.29
C GLY A 78 -9.92 -1.69 7.76
N ARG A 79 -11.05 -1.91 7.09
CA ARG A 79 -11.08 -1.96 5.61
C ARG A 79 -10.87 -0.58 5.01
N ALA A 80 -9.92 -0.49 4.09
CA ALA A 80 -9.64 0.74 3.36
C ALA A 80 -10.44 0.78 2.06
N THR A 81 -11.05 1.93 1.76
CA THR A 81 -11.80 2.17 0.54
C THR A 81 -11.51 3.55 -0.01
N TRP A 82 -11.75 3.73 -1.30
CA TRP A 82 -11.71 5.03 -1.94
C TRP A 82 -12.78 5.15 -3.02
N ARG A 83 -13.13 6.39 -3.32
CA ARG A 83 -14.03 6.73 -4.42
C ARG A 83 -13.58 8.05 -5.06
N ILE A 84 -13.75 8.14 -6.38
CA ILE A 84 -13.39 9.34 -7.15
C ILE A 84 -14.63 10.20 -7.32
N TYR A 85 -14.50 11.50 -7.05
CA TYR A 85 -15.56 12.51 -7.18
C TYR A 85 -15.11 13.62 -8.09
N ARG A 86 -16.04 14.22 -8.81
CA ARG A 86 -15.79 15.45 -9.57
C ARG A 86 -16.48 16.63 -8.88
N ASP A 87 -15.88 17.78 -9.01
CA ASP A 87 -16.45 19.07 -8.65
C ASP A 87 -17.68 19.36 -9.52
N GLY A 88 -18.81 19.65 -8.91
CA GLY A 88 -20.07 19.86 -9.58
C GLY A 88 -20.48 21.34 -9.74
N ASP A 89 -19.97 22.22 -8.88
CA ASP A 89 -20.34 23.64 -8.84
C ASP A 89 -19.15 24.62 -9.01
N GLY A 90 -17.92 24.10 -9.05
CA GLY A 90 -16.71 24.89 -9.37
C GLY A 90 -15.98 25.45 -8.15
N ASP A 91 -16.38 25.08 -6.93
CA ASP A 91 -15.73 25.50 -5.67
C ASP A 91 -14.67 24.50 -5.17
N GLY A 92 -14.48 23.41 -5.91
CA GLY A 92 -13.62 22.28 -5.58
C GLY A 92 -14.42 21.11 -4.99
N VAL A 93 -13.77 19.93 -4.90
CA VAL A 93 -14.45 18.77 -4.30
C VAL A 93 -14.42 18.88 -2.78
N LEU A 94 -15.60 19.00 -2.17
CA LEU A 94 -15.77 19.18 -0.72
C LEU A 94 -16.59 18.06 -0.11
N THR A 95 -16.24 17.64 1.12
CA THR A 95 -16.99 16.59 1.83
C THR A 95 -18.48 16.92 2.00
N LYS A 96 -18.80 18.20 2.33
CA LYS A 96 -20.19 18.68 2.47
C LYS A 96 -21.01 18.56 1.16
N ASP A 97 -20.34 18.72 0.01
CA ASP A 97 -21.00 18.73 -1.30
C ASP A 97 -21.08 17.32 -1.88
N ILE A 98 -20.16 16.42 -1.52
CA ILE A 98 -20.29 14.97 -1.72
C ILE A 98 -21.55 14.45 -0.99
N GLU A 99 -21.75 14.83 0.28
CA GLU A 99 -22.89 14.39 1.08
C GLU A 99 -24.23 14.90 0.54
N LYS A 100 -24.24 16.09 -0.03
CA LYS A 100 -25.43 16.69 -0.69
C LYS A 100 -25.66 16.21 -2.11
N GLY A 101 -24.69 15.48 -2.70
CA GLY A 101 -24.75 15.03 -4.09
C GLY A 101 -24.44 16.12 -5.12
N VAL A 102 -23.92 17.28 -4.69
CA VAL A 102 -23.43 18.37 -5.59
C VAL A 102 -22.19 17.89 -6.31
N ASP A 103 -21.27 17.22 -5.60
CA ASP A 103 -20.09 16.59 -6.15
C ASP A 103 -20.35 15.12 -6.47
N PRO A 104 -20.72 14.78 -7.72
CA PRO A 104 -21.10 13.41 -8.03
C PRO A 104 -19.87 12.50 -8.19
N PRO A 105 -20.02 11.21 -7.85
CA PRO A 105 -18.97 10.23 -8.06
C PRO A 105 -18.76 9.93 -9.55
N LEU A 106 -17.51 9.65 -9.92
CA LEU A 106 -17.14 9.21 -11.28
C LEU A 106 -17.15 7.68 -11.46
N GLY A 107 -17.45 6.93 -10.39
CA GLY A 107 -17.48 5.47 -10.42
C GLY A 107 -17.92 4.87 -9.09
N PRO A 108 -17.92 3.54 -8.98
CA PRO A 108 -18.19 2.85 -7.72
C PRO A 108 -17.08 3.10 -6.70
N ALA A 109 -17.37 2.82 -5.43
CA ALA A 109 -16.32 2.74 -4.42
C ALA A 109 -15.47 1.49 -4.67
N GLU A 110 -14.17 1.64 -4.57
CA GLU A 110 -13.19 0.56 -4.70
C GLU A 110 -12.64 0.19 -3.32
N LEU A 111 -12.35 -1.10 -3.12
CA LEU A 111 -11.80 -1.63 -1.87
C LEU A 111 -10.34 -2.01 -2.07
N LEU A 112 -9.52 -1.83 -1.06
CA LEU A 112 -8.10 -2.23 -1.08
C LEU A 112 -7.92 -3.77 -1.03
N GLU A 113 -8.95 -4.51 -0.64
CA GLU A 113 -8.88 -5.94 -0.31
C GLU A 113 -8.51 -6.93 -1.43
N PRO A 114 -8.85 -6.73 -2.72
CA PRO A 114 -8.61 -7.80 -3.70
C PRO A 114 -7.15 -8.20 -3.87
N ILE A 115 -6.22 -7.28 -3.66
CA ILE A 115 -4.77 -7.49 -3.90
C ILE A 115 -4.01 -7.78 -2.59
N GLY A 116 -4.53 -7.33 -1.45
CA GLY A 116 -3.81 -7.36 -0.19
C GLY A 116 -4.58 -7.91 0.99
N ARG A 117 -4.91 -9.22 1.02
CA ARG A 117 -5.42 -9.80 2.28
C ARG A 117 -4.49 -9.46 3.44
N GLY A 118 -5.02 -8.73 4.45
CA GLY A 118 -4.27 -8.26 5.61
C GLY A 118 -3.51 -6.96 5.39
N VAL A 119 -3.75 -6.23 4.29
CA VAL A 119 -3.24 -4.88 4.06
C VAL A 119 -4.33 -3.86 4.36
N GLN A 120 -3.97 -2.79 5.05
CA GLN A 120 -4.89 -1.73 5.48
C GLN A 120 -4.22 -0.35 5.44
N PHE A 121 -5.01 0.72 5.50
CA PHE A 121 -4.46 2.03 5.81
C PHE A 121 -4.10 2.08 7.29
N GLY A 122 -2.87 2.44 7.60
CA GLY A 122 -2.38 2.44 8.98
C GLY A 122 -0.87 2.45 9.07
N PHE A 123 -0.42 2.15 10.28
CA PHE A 123 0.99 2.01 10.62
C PHE A 123 1.22 0.66 11.31
N PRO A 124 2.41 0.06 11.14
CA PRO A 124 2.77 -1.13 11.90
C PRO A 124 2.97 -0.76 13.37
N PRO A 125 2.85 -1.73 14.31
CA PRO A 125 3.14 -1.51 15.72
C PRO A 125 4.61 -1.14 15.90
N GLY A 126 4.88 -0.26 16.87
CA GLY A 126 6.24 0.17 17.19
C GLY A 126 6.40 1.68 17.21
N PRO A 127 7.65 2.19 17.21
CA PRO A 127 7.90 3.62 17.20
C PRO A 127 7.39 4.27 15.91
N PRO A 128 6.89 5.53 15.97
CA PRO A 128 6.46 6.26 14.80
C PRO A 128 7.56 6.31 13.72
N PRO A 129 7.25 6.07 12.44
CA PRO A 129 8.23 6.16 11.37
C PRO A 129 8.71 7.59 11.17
N ARG A 130 9.83 7.78 10.49
CA ARG A 130 10.30 9.11 10.08
C ARG A 130 9.29 9.75 9.15
N ASP A 131 9.15 11.08 9.24
CA ASP A 131 8.30 11.82 8.29
C ASP A 131 8.97 11.83 6.91
N PRO A 132 8.29 11.37 5.86
CA PRO A 132 8.85 11.40 4.51
C PRO A 132 9.06 12.82 3.98
N GLY A 133 8.44 13.84 4.62
CA GLY A 133 8.61 15.25 4.31
C GLY A 133 9.72 15.94 5.07
N SER A 134 10.05 15.43 6.25
CA SER A 134 11.02 15.95 7.19
C SER A 134 11.76 14.77 7.85
N PRO A 135 12.76 14.18 7.19
CA PRO A 135 13.41 12.95 7.66
C PRO A 135 14.04 13.05 9.06
N ASP A 136 14.31 14.26 9.52
CA ASP A 136 14.84 14.52 10.88
C ASP A 136 13.78 14.35 11.97
N HIS A 137 12.50 14.39 11.61
CA HIS A 137 11.37 14.26 12.52
C HIS A 137 10.66 12.91 12.35
N ARG A 138 10.02 12.44 13.41
CA ARG A 138 9.08 11.31 13.35
C ARG A 138 7.66 11.84 13.14
N LEU A 139 6.80 10.99 12.60
CA LEU A 139 5.39 11.32 12.47
C LEU A 139 4.77 11.52 13.87
N ASP A 140 4.04 12.59 14.04
CA ASP A 140 3.44 13.01 15.31
C ASP A 140 2.18 12.20 15.69
N ARG A 141 1.38 11.79 14.68
CA ARG A 141 0.11 11.08 14.87
C ARG A 141 0.09 9.81 14.02
N THR A 142 0.05 8.66 14.66
CA THR A 142 -0.05 7.35 13.98
C THR A 142 -1.47 6.82 13.94
N GLU A 143 -2.44 7.53 14.50
CA GLU A 143 -3.86 7.20 14.43
C GLU A 143 -4.48 7.60 13.08
N ASP A 144 -3.87 8.58 12.40
CA ASP A 144 -4.33 9.14 11.14
C ASP A 144 -3.41 8.74 9.98
N PRO A 145 -3.75 7.68 9.22
CA PRO A 145 -2.96 7.23 8.09
C PRO A 145 -3.26 7.97 6.78
N ILE A 146 -4.31 8.79 6.73
CA ILE A 146 -4.72 9.54 5.54
C ILE A 146 -4.48 11.02 5.79
N ARG A 147 -3.40 11.56 5.26
CA ARG A 147 -2.93 12.91 5.56
C ARG A 147 -3.05 13.83 4.35
N PHE A 148 -4.29 14.11 3.95
CA PHE A 148 -4.66 15.10 2.93
C PHE A 148 -5.53 16.18 3.58
N ASN A 149 -4.89 17.17 4.20
CA ASN A 149 -5.56 18.22 5.02
C ASN A 149 -6.43 17.54 6.14
N SER A 150 -7.60 18.12 6.41
CA SER A 150 -8.57 17.58 7.37
C SER A 150 -9.74 16.85 6.71
N SER A 151 -9.69 16.63 5.39
CA SER A 151 -10.85 16.14 4.63
C SER A 151 -10.68 14.75 4.03
N ASP A 152 -9.48 14.15 4.11
CA ASP A 152 -9.11 12.87 3.48
C ASP A 152 -9.34 12.85 1.97
N LEU A 153 -9.29 14.03 1.35
CA LEU A 153 -9.46 14.26 -0.07
C LEU A 153 -8.13 14.57 -0.75
N ALA A 154 -7.67 13.65 -1.59
CA ALA A 154 -6.58 13.92 -2.51
C ALA A 154 -7.16 14.58 -3.77
N SER A 155 -7.15 15.92 -3.82
CA SER A 155 -7.73 16.70 -4.92
C SER A 155 -6.71 17.03 -5.99
N PHE A 156 -7.15 17.03 -7.24
CA PHE A 156 -6.37 17.33 -8.45
C PHE A 156 -7.07 18.38 -9.28
N GLY A 157 -6.36 19.44 -9.61
CA GLY A 157 -6.86 20.50 -10.47
C GLY A 157 -6.63 20.22 -11.96
N PRO A 158 -7.41 20.87 -12.85
CA PRO A 158 -7.30 20.70 -14.30
C PRO A 158 -5.95 21.17 -14.88
N LEU A 159 -5.24 22.07 -14.18
CA LEU A 159 -3.91 22.53 -14.56
C LEU A 159 -2.76 21.66 -14.01
N GLY A 160 -3.07 20.50 -13.42
CA GLY A 160 -2.08 19.56 -12.92
C GLY A 160 -1.61 19.79 -11.49
N THR A 161 -2.18 20.78 -10.79
CA THR A 161 -1.97 20.97 -9.35
C THR A 161 -2.62 19.85 -8.55
N ALA A 162 -2.17 19.61 -7.32
CA ALA A 162 -2.75 18.62 -6.44
C ALA A 162 -2.67 19.07 -4.98
N THR A 163 -3.53 18.54 -4.13
CA THR A 163 -3.40 18.66 -2.68
C THR A 163 -2.19 17.85 -2.22
N PRO A 164 -1.19 18.46 -1.56
CA PRO A 164 -0.06 17.72 -1.02
C PRO A 164 -0.53 16.85 0.15
N GLY A 165 0.05 15.67 0.25
CA GLY A 165 -0.30 14.75 1.33
C GLY A 165 0.30 13.38 1.14
N SER A 166 -0.06 12.49 2.05
CA SER A 166 0.37 11.09 2.02
C SER A 166 -0.72 10.18 2.57
N VAL A 167 -0.83 8.98 2.03
CA VAL A 167 -1.59 7.90 2.64
C VAL A 167 -0.65 6.73 2.94
N TYR A 168 -0.78 6.14 4.12
CA TYR A 168 0.08 5.09 4.62
C TYR A 168 -0.64 3.74 4.56
N VAL A 169 0.09 2.74 4.07
CA VAL A 169 -0.42 1.38 3.81
C VAL A 169 0.49 0.39 4.54
N THR A 170 -0.09 -0.52 5.31
CA THR A 170 0.65 -1.48 6.13
C THR A 170 0.02 -2.87 6.11
N ASP A 171 0.84 -3.91 6.41
CA ASP A 171 0.36 -5.26 6.72
C ASP A 171 -0.05 -5.41 8.20
N GLY A 172 -0.01 -4.32 9.00
CA GLY A 172 -0.27 -4.35 10.42
C GLY A 172 0.80 -5.06 11.26
N GLN A 173 1.91 -5.47 10.68
CA GLN A 173 2.99 -6.19 11.36
C GLN A 173 4.34 -5.47 11.26
N SER A 174 4.89 -5.32 10.07
CA SER A 174 6.25 -4.83 9.88
C SER A 174 6.48 -4.03 8.60
N GLN A 175 5.60 -4.18 7.62
CA GLN A 175 5.74 -3.54 6.32
C GLN A 175 4.95 -2.25 6.27
N LEU A 176 5.56 -1.22 5.71
CA LEU A 176 4.95 0.10 5.56
C LEU A 176 5.33 0.70 4.21
N ALA A 177 4.33 1.16 3.48
CA ALA A 177 4.50 1.99 2.29
C ALA A 177 3.69 3.27 2.44
N ALA A 178 4.03 4.29 1.66
CA ALA A 178 3.24 5.50 1.57
C ALA A 178 3.09 5.93 0.12
N VAL A 179 1.89 6.37 -0.26
CA VAL A 179 1.66 7.09 -1.49
C VAL A 179 1.74 8.57 -1.17
N ARG A 180 2.72 9.26 -1.76
CA ARG A 180 2.97 10.68 -1.52
C ARG A 180 2.62 11.52 -2.74
N VAL A 181 1.88 12.60 -2.51
CA VAL A 181 1.50 13.59 -3.51
C VAL A 181 2.22 14.91 -3.22
N PHE A 182 2.83 15.49 -4.25
CA PHE A 182 3.52 16.77 -4.21
C PHE A 182 2.65 17.85 -4.84
N GLY A 183 2.19 18.82 -4.04
CA GLY A 183 1.14 19.76 -4.42
C GLY A 183 1.42 20.58 -5.68
N VAL A 184 2.58 21.23 -5.77
CA VAL A 184 2.90 22.17 -6.86
C VAL A 184 2.99 21.48 -8.23
N THR A 185 3.56 20.28 -8.25
CA THR A 185 3.82 19.54 -9.51
C THR A 185 2.79 18.45 -9.78
N GLY A 186 1.95 18.14 -8.81
CA GLY A 186 1.06 16.97 -8.86
C GLY A 186 1.83 15.65 -9.05
N LYS A 187 3.14 15.63 -8.79
CA LYS A 187 3.94 14.40 -8.84
C LYS A 187 3.50 13.47 -7.73
N MET A 188 3.37 12.21 -8.05
CA MET A 188 2.99 11.17 -7.09
C MET A 188 4.01 10.04 -7.15
N ARG A 189 4.24 9.37 -6.03
CA ARG A 189 5.07 8.16 -5.99
C ARG A 189 4.74 7.31 -4.78
N VAL A 190 4.96 6.01 -4.91
CA VAL A 190 5.03 5.08 -3.79
C VAL A 190 6.43 5.12 -3.22
N ILE A 191 6.52 5.11 -1.90
CA ILE A 191 7.76 4.96 -1.14
C ILE A 191 7.56 3.88 -0.08
N THR A 192 8.60 3.10 0.21
CA THR A 192 8.59 2.04 1.22
C THR A 192 9.50 2.40 2.39
N TYR A 193 9.09 2.05 3.60
CA TYR A 193 9.86 2.34 4.81
C TYR A 193 10.72 1.15 5.23
N ASP A 194 12.01 1.37 5.30
CA ASP A 194 12.97 0.42 5.88
C ASP A 194 13.08 0.67 7.39
N SER A 195 12.35 -0.10 8.19
CA SER A 195 12.31 0.06 9.65
C SER A 195 13.66 -0.20 10.34
N ARG A 196 14.58 -0.96 9.71
CA ARG A 196 15.91 -1.24 10.27
C ARG A 196 16.85 -0.05 10.10
N ARG A 197 16.72 0.67 8.99
CA ARG A 197 17.55 1.84 8.66
C ARG A 197 16.84 3.15 8.97
N GLU A 198 15.56 3.09 9.32
CA GLU A 198 14.69 4.24 9.57
C GLU A 198 14.63 5.22 8.39
N VAL A 199 14.61 4.72 7.15
CA VAL A 199 14.60 5.56 5.93
C VAL A 199 13.49 5.15 4.97
N TRP A 200 12.98 6.13 4.23
CA TRP A 200 12.08 5.96 3.09
C TRP A 200 12.87 5.77 1.80
N ARG A 201 12.44 4.86 0.96
CA ARG A 201 13.03 4.55 -0.35
C ARG A 201 12.00 4.58 -1.46
#